data_6ca06b89b1d152bc2fed12fa5a72e658
#
_entry.id   6ca06b89b1d152bc2fed12fa5a72e658
#
_cell.length_a   1.000
_cell.length_b   1.000
_cell.length_c   1.000
_cell.angle_alpha   90.00
_cell.angle_beta   90.00
_cell.angle_gamma   90.00
#
_symmetry.space_group_name_H-M   'P 1'
#
loop_
_entity.id
_entity.type
_entity.pdbx_description
1 polymer ?
#
loop_
_entity_poly.entity_id
_entity_poly.type
_entity_poly.pdbx_seq_one_letter_code
_entity_poly.pdbx_strand_id
1 'polypeptide(L)'
;MLVFKGSASLRRIVVLNSKGGSGKTTLAFNLAGYLAATGSRVAVVDMDEQSSSMRWLHNRSSGLPRIIGLSVKDLHEDASGNQCVIVPENIEYAVVDAPAGLPGDRLIDYTCGAHAIFVPVLPSDLDIHSASRLISDLLLKAQVSR
;
A
#
# COMPACT_ATOMS: atom_id res chain seq x y z
N MET A 1 -3.15 6.82 -14.26
CA MET A 1 -3.91 6.23 -13.13
C MET A 1 -3.27 4.89 -12.75
N LEU A 2 -3.27 4.53 -11.47
CA LEU A 2 -2.77 3.23 -10.99
C LEU A 2 -3.95 2.25 -10.87
N VAL A 3 -3.85 1.11 -11.55
CA VAL A 3 -4.90 0.09 -11.61
C VAL A 3 -4.39 -1.20 -11.01
N PHE A 4 -5.18 -1.81 -10.13
CA PHE A 4 -4.89 -3.13 -9.56
C PHE A 4 -5.77 -4.17 -10.24
N LYS A 5 -5.13 -5.18 -10.85
CA LYS A 5 -5.80 -6.32 -11.47
C LYS A 5 -5.51 -7.57 -10.66
N GLY A 6 -6.54 -8.33 -10.34
CA GLY A 6 -6.47 -9.56 -9.56
C GLY A 6 -7.85 -10.17 -9.39
N SER A 7 -8.01 -11.13 -8.48
CA SER A 7 -9.29 -11.76 -8.17
C SER A 7 -10.36 -10.72 -7.80
N ALA A 8 -11.63 -11.01 -8.16
CA ALA A 8 -12.77 -10.18 -7.73
C ALA A 8 -12.94 -10.12 -6.19
N SER A 9 -12.37 -11.08 -5.46
CA SER A 9 -12.36 -11.11 -4.00
C SER A 9 -11.12 -10.44 -3.37
N LEU A 10 -10.22 -9.90 -4.17
CA LEU A 10 -9.00 -9.24 -3.68
C LEU A 10 -9.34 -8.06 -2.79
N ARG A 11 -8.86 -8.08 -1.57
CA ARG A 11 -8.95 -6.95 -0.62
C ARG A 11 -7.67 -6.16 -0.62
N ARG A 12 -7.76 -4.88 -0.96
CA ARG A 12 -6.62 -3.99 -1.01
C ARG A 12 -6.60 -3.08 0.21
N ILE A 13 -5.48 -3.09 0.93
CA ILE A 13 -5.21 -2.25 2.10
C ILE A 13 -4.06 -1.33 1.74
N VAL A 14 -4.25 -0.02 1.86
CA VAL A 14 -3.23 0.98 1.52
C VAL A 14 -2.68 1.59 2.79
N VAL A 15 -1.36 1.58 2.93
CA VAL A 15 -0.65 2.28 4.01
C VAL A 15 0.02 3.50 3.41
N LEU A 16 -0.40 4.68 3.82
CA LEU A 16 0.12 5.93 3.26
C LEU A 16 0.27 7.02 4.34
N ASN A 17 1.24 7.90 4.13
CA ASN A 17 1.39 9.16 4.85
C ASN A 17 2.26 10.09 4.01
N SER A 18 1.97 11.38 4.00
CA SER A 18 2.75 12.39 3.31
C SER A 18 4.17 12.54 3.86
N LYS A 19 4.40 12.23 5.14
CA LYS A 19 5.68 12.38 5.81
C LYS A 19 6.56 11.13 5.68
N GLY A 20 7.83 11.33 5.34
CA GLY A 20 8.86 10.29 5.46
C GLY A 20 9.12 9.91 6.92
N GLY A 21 9.48 8.66 7.19
CA GLY A 21 9.78 8.19 8.54
C GLY A 21 8.57 7.99 9.47
N SER A 22 7.34 8.10 8.97
CA SER A 22 6.11 7.92 9.77
C SER A 22 5.78 6.46 10.10
N GLY A 23 6.59 5.49 9.65
CA GLY A 23 6.39 4.07 9.93
C GLY A 23 5.49 3.33 8.91
N LYS A 24 5.21 3.89 7.73
CA LYS A 24 4.42 3.23 6.67
C LYS A 24 4.90 1.81 6.37
N THR A 25 6.14 1.69 5.93
CA THR A 25 6.75 0.41 5.58
C THR A 25 6.71 -0.57 6.75
N THR A 26 7.02 -0.10 7.97
CA THR A 26 6.95 -0.92 9.18
C THR A 26 5.54 -1.45 9.42
N LEU A 27 4.52 -0.60 9.28
CA LEU A 27 3.12 -1.01 9.42
C LEU A 27 2.72 -1.98 8.30
N ALA A 28 3.09 -1.67 7.05
CA ALA A 28 2.71 -2.49 5.89
C ALA A 28 3.20 -3.93 6.01
N PHE A 29 4.50 -4.15 6.33
CA PHE A 29 4.99 -5.52 6.40
C PHE A 29 4.61 -6.25 7.70
N ASN A 30 4.38 -5.55 8.82
CA ASN A 30 3.82 -6.18 10.02
C ASN A 30 2.38 -6.63 9.78
N LEU A 31 1.55 -5.81 9.13
CA LEU A 31 0.20 -6.17 8.75
C LEU A 31 0.18 -7.36 7.79
N ALA A 32 1.03 -7.34 6.77
CA ALA A 32 1.15 -8.45 5.83
C ALA A 32 1.61 -9.73 6.53
N GLY A 33 2.57 -9.61 7.45
CA GLY A 33 3.04 -10.73 8.27
C GLY A 33 1.96 -11.32 9.16
N TYR A 34 1.16 -10.47 9.79
CA TYR A 34 0.01 -10.89 10.61
C TYR A 34 -1.04 -11.63 9.78
N LEU A 35 -1.46 -11.05 8.65
CA LEU A 35 -2.44 -11.67 7.75
C LEU A 35 -1.94 -13.03 7.22
N ALA A 36 -0.67 -13.12 6.85
CA ALA A 36 -0.09 -14.39 6.42
C ALA A 36 -0.04 -15.42 7.56
N ALA A 37 0.27 -15.00 8.80
CA ALA A 37 0.29 -15.88 9.97
C ALA A 37 -1.10 -16.40 10.35
N THR A 38 -2.18 -15.67 10.02
CA THR A 38 -3.57 -16.10 10.19
C THR A 38 -4.09 -16.99 9.05
N GLY A 39 -3.22 -17.36 8.10
CA GLY A 39 -3.51 -18.29 7.02
C GLY A 39 -4.00 -17.64 5.70
N SER A 40 -4.03 -16.31 5.63
CA SER A 40 -4.40 -15.61 4.39
C SER A 40 -3.26 -15.61 3.37
N ARG A 41 -3.60 -15.63 2.08
CA ARG A 41 -2.64 -15.45 0.99
C ARG A 41 -2.46 -13.97 0.72
N VAL A 42 -1.24 -13.47 0.95
CA VAL A 42 -0.92 -12.05 1.00
C VAL A 42 0.13 -11.66 -0.02
N ALA A 43 -0.08 -10.52 -0.66
CA ALA A 43 0.96 -9.80 -1.39
C ALA A 43 1.28 -8.47 -0.70
N VAL A 44 2.55 -8.08 -0.70
CA VAL A 44 3.00 -6.70 -0.41
C VAL A 44 3.31 -6.04 -1.73
N VAL A 45 2.76 -4.86 -1.96
CA VAL A 45 3.00 -4.04 -3.14
C VAL A 45 3.78 -2.81 -2.71
N ASP A 46 5.10 -2.85 -2.95
CA ASP A 46 6.03 -1.77 -2.60
C ASP A 46 6.06 -0.74 -3.74
N MET A 47 5.46 0.41 -3.50
CA MET A 47 5.38 1.51 -4.46
C MET A 47 6.42 2.61 -4.19
N ASP A 48 7.31 2.40 -3.22
CA ASP A 48 8.43 3.30 -2.95
C ASP A 48 9.67 2.83 -3.74
N GLU A 49 10.31 3.75 -4.46
CA GLU A 49 11.55 3.49 -5.23
C GLU A 49 12.69 2.98 -4.34
N GLN A 50 12.67 3.30 -3.03
CA GLN A 50 13.64 2.78 -2.06
C GLN A 50 13.50 1.28 -1.80
N SER A 51 12.36 0.68 -2.18
CA SER A 51 12.08 -0.76 -2.12
C SER A 51 12.38 -1.39 -0.75
N SER A 52 12.00 -0.69 0.30
CA SER A 52 12.26 -1.12 1.69
C SER A 52 11.47 -2.38 2.05
N SER A 53 10.24 -2.50 1.59
CA SER A 53 9.39 -3.68 1.78
C SER A 53 9.94 -4.89 1.05
N MET A 54 10.51 -4.73 -0.16
CA MET A 54 11.15 -5.81 -0.89
C MET A 54 12.39 -6.34 -0.19
N ARG A 55 13.21 -5.45 0.39
CA ARG A 55 14.39 -5.83 1.18
C ARG A 55 14.00 -6.64 2.42
N TRP A 56 12.94 -6.23 3.10
CA TRP A 56 12.40 -6.98 4.25
C TRP A 56 11.94 -8.39 3.84
N LEU A 57 11.19 -8.52 2.72
CA LEU A 57 10.74 -9.80 2.20
C LEU A 57 11.91 -10.72 1.85
N HIS A 58 12.98 -10.20 1.26
CA HIS A 58 14.18 -10.97 0.93
C HIS A 58 14.86 -11.56 2.17
N ASN A 59 14.85 -10.82 3.27
CA ASN A 59 15.45 -11.25 4.54
C ASN A 59 14.50 -12.08 5.43
N ARG A 60 13.27 -12.32 4.98
CA ARG A 60 12.28 -13.07 5.74
C ARG A 60 12.64 -14.55 5.78
N SER A 61 12.56 -15.15 6.97
CA SER A 61 12.82 -16.59 7.15
C SER A 61 11.88 -17.44 6.29
N SER A 62 12.44 -18.46 5.63
CA SER A 62 11.69 -19.43 4.82
C SER A 62 10.73 -20.32 5.63
N GLY A 63 10.91 -20.39 6.94
CA GLY A 63 10.00 -21.11 7.86
C GLY A 63 8.70 -20.33 8.18
N LEU A 64 8.58 -19.09 7.74
CA LEU A 64 7.37 -18.28 7.95
C LEU A 64 6.42 -18.40 6.74
N PRO A 65 5.11 -18.15 6.95
CA PRO A 65 4.13 -18.15 5.86
C PRO A 65 4.55 -17.24 4.73
N ARG A 66 4.37 -17.71 3.48
CA ARG A 66 4.81 -17.00 2.28
C ARG A 66 4.04 -15.72 2.08
N ILE A 67 4.75 -14.66 1.71
CA ILE A 67 4.20 -13.38 1.24
C ILE A 67 4.79 -13.11 -0.15
N ILE A 68 3.96 -12.73 -1.12
CA ILE A 68 4.42 -12.34 -2.46
C ILE A 68 4.80 -10.86 -2.43
N GLY A 69 5.98 -10.55 -2.98
CA GLY A 69 6.42 -9.16 -3.18
C GLY A 69 6.18 -8.71 -4.61
N LEU A 70 5.58 -7.53 -4.76
CA LEU A 70 5.43 -6.81 -6.01
C LEU A 70 5.99 -5.39 -5.80
N SER A 71 6.62 -4.81 -6.81
CA SER A 71 7.25 -3.50 -6.71
C SER A 71 6.95 -2.62 -7.92
N VAL A 72 7.39 -1.38 -7.89
CA VAL A 72 7.29 -0.47 -9.04
C VAL A 72 7.91 -1.04 -10.32
N LYS A 73 8.83 -1.99 -10.22
CA LYS A 73 9.46 -2.67 -11.37
C LYS A 73 8.53 -3.70 -12.02
N ASP A 74 7.51 -4.14 -11.31
CA ASP A 74 6.51 -5.11 -11.77
C ASP A 74 5.26 -4.40 -12.34
N LEU A 75 5.33 -3.07 -12.54
CA LEU A 75 4.26 -2.32 -13.17
C LEU A 75 4.24 -2.57 -14.68
N HIS A 76 3.04 -2.72 -15.20
CA HIS A 76 2.77 -2.84 -16.63
C HIS A 76 1.93 -1.66 -17.09
N GLU A 77 2.11 -1.21 -18.32
CA GLU A 77 1.25 -0.20 -18.92
C GLU A 77 0.14 -0.88 -19.72
N ASP A 78 -1.11 -0.49 -19.49
CA ASP A 78 -2.24 -0.99 -20.28
C ASP A 78 -2.41 -0.16 -21.57
N ALA A 79 -3.30 -0.61 -22.45
CA ALA A 79 -3.58 0.05 -23.74
C ALA A 79 -4.09 1.50 -23.60
N SER A 80 -4.51 1.91 -22.41
CA SER A 80 -4.98 3.26 -22.10
C SER A 80 -3.90 4.13 -21.42
N GLY A 81 -2.66 3.61 -21.30
CA GLY A 81 -1.56 4.32 -20.65
C GLY A 81 -1.63 4.31 -19.11
N ASN A 82 -2.43 3.43 -18.51
CA ASN A 82 -2.47 3.31 -17.06
C ASN A 82 -1.37 2.36 -16.57
N GLN A 83 -0.80 2.69 -15.41
CA GLN A 83 0.12 1.81 -14.71
C GLN A 83 -0.68 0.70 -14.00
N CYS A 84 -0.39 -0.56 -14.29
CA CYS A 84 -1.12 -1.71 -13.75
C CYS A 84 -0.23 -2.54 -12.82
N VAL A 85 -0.74 -2.85 -11.63
CA VAL A 85 -0.22 -3.89 -10.74
C VAL A 85 -1.02 -5.17 -10.98
N ILE A 86 -0.36 -6.22 -11.45
CA ILE A 86 -1.00 -7.53 -11.64
C ILE A 86 -0.76 -8.36 -10.38
N VAL A 87 -1.82 -8.53 -9.59
CA VAL A 87 -1.80 -9.35 -8.37
C VAL A 87 -2.25 -10.77 -8.75
N PRO A 88 -1.50 -11.83 -8.36
CA PRO A 88 -1.90 -13.20 -8.65
C PRO A 88 -3.33 -13.52 -8.16
N GLU A 89 -4.08 -14.28 -8.95
CA GLU A 89 -5.50 -14.59 -8.71
C GLU A 89 -5.77 -15.29 -7.37
N ASN A 90 -4.79 -16.01 -6.84
CA ASN A 90 -4.92 -16.70 -5.57
C ASN A 90 -4.67 -15.82 -4.34
N ILE A 91 -4.33 -14.54 -4.51
CA ILE A 91 -4.08 -13.60 -3.40
C ILE A 91 -5.40 -13.04 -2.88
N GLU A 92 -5.56 -13.04 -1.56
CA GLU A 92 -6.73 -12.52 -0.85
C GLU A 92 -6.53 -11.07 -0.39
N TYR A 93 -5.29 -10.73 0.02
CA TYR A 93 -4.95 -9.39 0.50
C TYR A 93 -3.74 -8.83 -0.23
N ALA A 94 -3.87 -7.62 -0.74
CA ALA A 94 -2.75 -6.81 -1.22
C ALA A 94 -2.52 -5.65 -0.24
N VAL A 95 -1.40 -5.65 0.46
CA VAL A 95 -0.97 -4.55 1.32
C VAL A 95 -0.05 -3.64 0.51
N VAL A 96 -0.51 -2.44 0.25
CA VAL A 96 0.20 -1.44 -0.57
C VAL A 96 0.97 -0.49 0.34
N ASP A 97 2.30 -0.52 0.25
CA ASP A 97 3.20 0.44 0.89
C ASP A 97 3.39 1.63 -0.07
N ALA A 98 2.67 2.71 0.18
CA ALA A 98 2.69 3.88 -0.68
C ALA A 98 3.94 4.74 -0.44
N PRO A 99 4.47 5.42 -1.48
CA PRO A 99 5.64 6.28 -1.33
C PRO A 99 5.34 7.46 -0.39
N ALA A 100 6.39 8.01 0.20
CA ALA A 100 6.28 9.24 0.97
C ALA A 100 6.06 10.45 0.05
N GLY A 101 5.41 11.49 0.57
CA GLY A 101 5.28 12.76 -0.16
C GLY A 101 4.36 12.71 -1.37
N LEU A 102 3.40 11.79 -1.43
CA LEU A 102 2.40 11.78 -2.50
C LEU A 102 1.68 13.13 -2.59
N PRO A 103 1.70 13.79 -3.76
CA PRO A 103 0.89 14.97 -3.99
C PRO A 103 -0.61 14.65 -3.84
N GLY A 104 -1.39 15.63 -3.38
CA GLY A 104 -2.82 15.43 -3.10
C GLY A 104 -3.64 14.97 -4.31
N ASP A 105 -3.27 15.39 -5.53
CA ASP A 105 -3.87 14.97 -6.80
C ASP A 105 -3.55 13.52 -7.18
N ARG A 106 -2.45 12.95 -6.65
CA ARG A 106 -2.07 11.55 -6.86
C ARG A 106 -2.70 10.59 -5.83
N LEU A 107 -3.31 11.09 -4.76
CA LEU A 107 -3.91 10.24 -3.71
C LEU A 107 -4.97 9.31 -4.28
N ILE A 108 -5.80 9.77 -5.23
CA ILE A 108 -6.84 8.96 -5.86
C ILE A 108 -6.25 7.74 -6.59
N ASP A 109 -5.07 7.88 -7.18
CA ASP A 109 -4.40 6.77 -7.89
C ASP A 109 -4.15 5.58 -6.96
N TYR A 110 -3.80 5.84 -5.69
CA TYR A 110 -3.49 4.79 -4.72
C TYR A 110 -4.71 4.30 -3.95
N THR A 111 -5.70 5.17 -3.72
CA THR A 111 -6.80 4.90 -2.80
C THR A 111 -8.10 4.49 -3.50
N CYS A 112 -8.25 4.76 -4.80
CA CYS A 112 -9.43 4.35 -5.56
C CYS A 112 -9.63 2.83 -5.47
N GLY A 113 -10.79 2.39 -4.96
CA GLY A 113 -11.12 0.98 -4.73
C GLY A 113 -10.32 0.30 -3.61
N ALA A 114 -9.65 1.03 -2.73
CA ALA A 114 -9.07 0.48 -1.51
C ALA A 114 -10.18 0.07 -0.52
N HIS A 115 -10.01 -1.08 0.14
CA HIS A 115 -10.93 -1.57 1.16
C HIS A 115 -10.64 -0.99 2.55
N ALA A 116 -9.39 -0.60 2.78
CA ALA A 116 -8.97 0.11 3.98
C ALA A 116 -7.76 0.99 3.68
N ILE A 117 -7.65 2.09 4.40
CA ILE A 117 -6.50 3.01 4.33
C ILE A 117 -5.99 3.20 5.76
N PHE A 118 -4.70 2.95 5.95
CA PHE A 118 -4.01 3.17 7.20
C PHE A 118 -3.06 4.37 7.08
N VAL A 119 -3.20 5.31 8.00
CA VAL A 119 -2.33 6.50 8.08
C VAL A 119 -1.58 6.42 9.41
N PRO A 120 -0.35 5.88 9.46
CA PRO A 120 0.45 5.86 10.68
C PRO A 120 0.88 7.27 11.05
N VAL A 121 0.64 7.67 12.29
CA VAL A 121 0.94 9.02 12.80
C VAL A 121 1.80 8.89 14.05
N LEU A 122 2.93 9.57 14.08
CA LEU A 122 3.75 9.68 15.27
C LEU A 122 3.15 10.73 16.24
N PRO A 123 3.36 10.57 17.55
CA PRO A 123 2.79 11.48 18.57
C PRO A 123 3.60 12.79 18.66
N SER A 124 3.58 13.59 17.60
CA SER A 124 4.15 14.93 17.55
C SER A 124 3.20 15.89 16.86
N ASP A 125 3.21 17.16 17.24
CA ASP A 125 2.31 18.18 16.68
C ASP A 125 2.46 18.29 15.15
N LEU A 126 3.69 18.22 14.65
CA LEU A 126 3.96 18.29 13.20
C LEU A 126 3.38 17.09 12.45
N ASP A 127 3.46 15.89 13.04
CA ASP A 127 2.90 14.67 12.43
C ASP A 127 1.37 14.70 12.45
N ILE A 128 0.77 15.16 13.55
CA ILE A 128 -0.68 15.30 13.69
C ILE A 128 -1.22 16.31 12.66
N HIS A 129 -0.59 17.47 12.52
CA HIS A 129 -0.98 18.46 11.51
C HIS A 129 -0.83 17.95 10.08
N SER A 130 0.27 17.24 9.79
CA SER A 130 0.49 16.64 8.47
C SER A 130 -0.57 15.58 8.16
N ALA A 131 -0.87 14.71 9.12
CA ALA A 131 -1.91 13.69 8.98
C ALA A 131 -3.31 14.29 8.82
N SER A 132 -3.63 15.35 9.55
CA SER A 132 -4.92 16.06 9.40
C SER A 132 -5.12 16.61 7.99
N ARG A 133 -4.08 17.20 7.39
CA ARG A 133 -4.12 17.67 5.99
C ARG A 133 -4.32 16.50 5.03
N LEU A 134 -3.56 15.42 5.22
CA LEU A 134 -3.69 14.22 4.39
C LEU A 134 -5.10 13.63 4.46
N ILE A 135 -5.68 13.52 5.66
CA ILE A 135 -7.05 13.02 5.84
C ILE A 135 -8.06 13.94 5.14
N SER A 136 -7.87 15.26 5.25
CA SER A 136 -8.72 16.22 4.53
C SER A 136 -8.62 16.03 3.01
N ASP A 137 -7.41 15.83 2.47
CA ASP A 137 -7.21 15.58 1.04
C ASP A 137 -7.83 14.24 0.60
N LEU A 138 -7.74 13.20 1.42
CA LEU A 138 -8.38 11.90 1.16
C LEU A 138 -9.90 12.02 1.09
N LEU A 139 -10.51 12.77 1.99
CA LEU A 139 -11.96 12.94 2.05
C LEU A 139 -12.48 13.86 0.96
N LEU A 140 -11.79 14.97 0.66
CA LEU A 140 -12.26 16.02 -0.20
C LEU A 140 -11.82 15.87 -1.67
N LYS A 141 -10.59 15.41 -1.90
CA LYS A 141 -10.01 15.30 -3.24
C LYS A 141 -10.10 13.87 -3.79
N ALA A 142 -9.74 12.89 -3.00
CA ALA A 142 -9.78 11.49 -3.42
C ALA A 142 -11.19 10.87 -3.27
N GLN A 143 -12.14 11.60 -2.70
CA GLN A 143 -13.53 11.17 -2.50
C GLN A 143 -13.64 9.76 -1.91
N VAL A 144 -12.76 9.44 -0.98
CA VAL A 144 -12.82 8.16 -0.26
C VAL A 144 -14.10 8.18 0.56
N SER A 145 -15.12 7.50 0.05
CA SER A 145 -16.40 7.34 0.75
C SER A 145 -16.26 6.37 1.91
N ARG A 146 -17.04 6.59 2.95
CA ARG A 146 -17.19 5.69 4.10
C ARG A 146 -17.86 4.37 3.72
#